data_4ccd0f5e988ffd63adf7c75796310f06
#
_entry.id   4ccd0f5e988ffd63adf7c75796310f06
#
_cell.length_a   1.000
_cell.length_b   1.000
_cell.length_c   1.000
_cell.angle_alpha   90.00
_cell.angle_beta   90.00
_cell.angle_gamma   90.00
#
_symmetry.space_group_name_H-M   'P 1'
#
loop_
_entity.id
_entity.type
_entity.pdbx_description
1 polymer ?
#
loop_
_entity_poly.entity_id
_entity_poly.type
_entity_poly.pdbx_seq_one_letter_code
_entity_poly.pdbx_strand_id
1 'polypeptide(L)'
;QYIITAESSELSYEDDVEVVKMQKVIGIFVDETNIPITITSDYAIYNNSTYDTNFYENVKVEYIDNIILSDKLDLNFDKNIVTIYDNVLYEGFQGTIKADNVIINLITKNIEIYMNNKTNKVEVVTKQ
;
A
#
# COMPACT_ATOMS: atom_id res chain seq x y z
N GLN A 1 -4.47 -2.93 13.86
CA GLN A 1 -4.09 -1.56 14.20
C GLN A 1 -3.31 -0.94 13.05
N TYR A 2 -3.64 0.29 12.71
CA TYR A 2 -3.01 0.99 11.61
C TYR A 2 -2.54 2.35 12.09
N ILE A 3 -1.24 2.62 11.91
CA ILE A 3 -0.63 3.86 12.36
C ILE A 3 0.07 4.50 11.18
N ILE A 4 -0.19 5.79 10.96
CA ILE A 4 0.52 6.57 9.94
C ILE A 4 1.28 7.68 10.63
N THR A 5 2.58 7.82 10.29
CA THR A 5 3.40 8.91 10.76
C THR A 5 4.05 9.60 9.56
N ALA A 6 4.44 10.84 9.73
CA ALA A 6 5.07 11.63 8.68
C ALA A 6 6.00 12.66 9.30
N GLU A 7 7.02 13.08 8.53
CA GLU A 7 7.91 14.15 9.00
C GLU A 7 7.19 15.49 9.02
N SER A 8 6.31 15.72 8.06
CA SER A 8 5.52 16.94 8.05
C SER A 8 4.13 16.64 7.53
N SER A 9 3.17 17.42 7.98
CA SER A 9 1.79 17.26 7.54
C SER A 9 1.11 18.62 7.51
N GLU A 10 0.12 18.75 6.64
CA GLU A 10 -0.62 19.97 6.45
C GLU A 10 -2.09 19.65 6.26
N LEU A 11 -2.93 20.33 7.03
CA LEU A 11 -4.38 20.18 6.89
C LEU A 11 -4.85 21.01 5.69
N SER A 12 -5.69 20.43 4.86
CA SER A 12 -6.17 21.07 3.67
C SER A 12 -7.60 20.61 3.37
N TYR A 13 -8.23 21.24 2.40
CA TYR A 13 -9.57 20.85 1.96
C TYR A 13 -9.56 20.63 0.45
N GLU A 14 -10.10 19.50 0.02
CA GLU A 14 -10.25 19.19 -1.39
C GLU A 14 -11.71 18.82 -1.62
N ASP A 15 -12.42 19.61 -2.46
CA ASP A 15 -13.84 19.39 -2.72
C ASP A 15 -14.63 19.33 -1.41
N ASP A 16 -14.34 20.28 -0.50
CA ASP A 16 -15.00 20.38 0.80
C ASP A 16 -14.75 19.20 1.74
N VAL A 17 -13.79 18.35 1.40
CA VAL A 17 -13.38 17.23 2.26
C VAL A 17 -12.06 17.57 2.93
N GLU A 18 -12.01 17.40 4.24
CA GLU A 18 -10.78 17.65 4.98
C GLU A 18 -9.79 16.52 4.74
N VAL A 19 -8.59 16.89 4.30
CA VAL A 19 -7.52 15.93 4.04
C VAL A 19 -6.24 16.38 4.74
N VAL A 20 -5.37 15.42 5.01
CA VAL A 20 -4.05 15.70 5.56
C VAL A 20 -3.03 15.33 4.51
N LYS A 21 -2.24 16.32 4.07
CA LYS A 21 -1.16 16.10 3.09
C LYS A 21 0.12 15.89 3.87
N MET A 22 0.80 14.78 3.61
CA MET A 22 1.95 14.34 4.40
C MET A 22 3.18 14.15 3.54
N GLN A 23 4.36 14.35 4.14
CA GLN A 23 5.64 14.11 3.50
C GLN A 23 6.48 13.19 4.35
N LYS A 24 7.23 12.31 3.69
CA LYS A 24 8.08 11.30 4.34
C LYS A 24 7.24 10.44 5.25
N VAL A 25 6.47 9.58 4.62
CA VAL A 25 5.36 8.89 5.28
C VAL A 25 5.72 7.45 5.57
N ILE A 26 5.30 6.98 6.74
CA ILE A 26 5.41 5.58 7.13
C ILE A 26 4.05 5.15 7.65
N GLY A 27 3.47 4.10 7.02
CA GLY A 27 2.25 3.48 7.50
C GLY A 27 2.56 2.06 7.94
N ILE A 28 2.06 1.68 9.09
CA ILE A 28 2.28 0.34 9.62
C ILE A 28 0.94 -0.28 9.98
N PHE A 29 0.66 -1.44 9.43
CA PHE A 29 -0.53 -2.21 9.76
C PHE A 29 -0.11 -3.47 10.51
N VAL A 30 -0.65 -3.65 11.70
CA VAL A 30 -0.34 -4.80 12.55
C VAL A 30 -1.65 -5.43 13.00
N ASP A 31 -1.78 -6.74 12.79
CA ASP A 31 -2.94 -7.49 13.28
C ASP A 31 -2.53 -8.37 14.46
N GLU A 32 -3.35 -9.38 14.74
CA GLU A 32 -3.13 -10.25 15.89
C GLU A 32 -1.86 -11.08 15.79
N THR A 33 -1.34 -11.29 14.58
CA THR A 33 -0.11 -12.05 14.41
C THR A 33 1.13 -11.26 14.77
N ASN A 34 1.00 -9.94 14.90
CA ASN A 34 2.11 -9.02 15.17
C ASN A 34 3.17 -8.98 14.07
N ILE A 35 2.84 -9.44 12.87
CA ILE A 35 3.73 -9.33 11.73
C ILE A 35 3.30 -8.09 10.95
N PRO A 36 4.14 -7.05 10.88
CA PRO A 36 3.70 -5.79 10.28
C PRO A 36 3.76 -5.81 8.76
N ILE A 37 2.85 -5.05 8.15
CA ILE A 37 2.97 -4.63 6.77
C ILE A 37 3.35 -3.15 6.83
N THR A 38 4.50 -2.81 6.28
CA THR A 38 5.02 -1.44 6.35
C THR A 38 4.96 -0.80 4.98
N ILE A 39 4.39 0.40 4.92
CA ILE A 39 4.27 1.18 3.69
C ILE A 39 5.04 2.47 3.88
N THR A 40 5.96 2.78 2.97
CA THR A 40 6.67 4.05 3.00
C THR A 40 6.50 4.76 1.67
N SER A 41 6.53 6.07 1.68
CA SER A 41 6.45 6.87 0.46
C SER A 41 6.94 8.28 0.74
N ASP A 42 7.20 9.03 -0.35
CA ASP A 42 7.58 10.43 -0.20
C ASP A 42 6.38 11.28 0.21
N TYR A 43 5.19 10.96 -0.27
CA TYR A 43 3.98 11.74 -0.01
C TYR A 43 2.79 10.85 0.24
N ALA A 44 1.82 11.39 0.95
CA ALA A 44 0.52 10.74 1.11
C ALA A 44 -0.56 11.78 1.36
N ILE A 45 -1.79 11.42 0.99
CA ILE A 45 -2.96 12.21 1.29
C ILE A 45 -3.92 11.32 2.06
N TYR A 46 -4.28 11.78 3.26
CA TYR A 46 -5.12 11.04 4.18
C TYR A 46 -6.49 11.72 4.25
N ASN A 47 -7.55 10.97 3.99
CA ASN A 47 -8.91 11.50 4.04
C ASN A 47 -9.41 11.41 5.48
N ASN A 48 -9.72 12.56 6.06
CA ASN A 48 -10.07 12.62 7.49
C ASN A 48 -11.49 12.12 7.77
N SER A 49 -12.28 11.86 6.74
CA SER A 49 -13.63 11.31 6.90
C SER A 49 -13.68 9.81 6.75
N THR A 50 -12.99 9.28 5.74
CA THR A 50 -13.04 7.85 5.42
C THR A 50 -11.81 7.10 5.93
N TYR A 51 -10.74 7.82 6.25
CA TYR A 51 -9.44 7.29 6.62
C TYR A 51 -8.73 6.60 5.47
N ASP A 52 -9.26 6.70 4.25
CA ASP A 52 -8.56 6.20 3.07
C ASP A 52 -7.30 7.03 2.87
N THR A 53 -6.25 6.37 2.40
CA THR A 53 -4.96 7.02 2.22
C THR A 53 -4.42 6.70 0.85
N ASN A 54 -3.93 7.75 0.16
CA ASN A 54 -3.25 7.60 -1.12
C ASN A 54 -1.78 7.93 -0.90
N PHE A 55 -0.92 6.92 -1.09
CA PHE A 55 0.53 7.09 -0.99
C PHE A 55 1.06 7.25 -2.41
N TYR A 56 2.02 8.14 -2.60
CA TYR A 56 2.57 8.33 -3.94
C TYR A 56 4.02 8.77 -3.88
N GLU A 57 4.75 8.45 -4.96
CA GLU A 57 6.18 8.68 -5.18
C GLU A 57 7.04 7.85 -4.25
N ASN A 58 7.81 6.97 -4.87
CA ASN A 58 8.74 6.06 -4.19
C ASN A 58 8.03 5.25 -3.12
N VAL A 59 6.93 4.62 -3.52
CA VAL A 59 6.16 3.78 -2.61
C VAL A 59 6.88 2.45 -2.45
N LYS A 60 6.96 1.98 -1.21
CA LYS A 60 7.55 0.70 -0.88
C LYS A 60 6.70 0.01 0.16
N VAL A 61 6.37 -1.25 -0.11
CA VAL A 61 5.62 -2.09 0.82
C VAL A 61 6.52 -3.24 1.23
N GLU A 62 6.60 -3.50 2.52
CA GLU A 62 7.39 -4.60 3.05
C GLU A 62 6.53 -5.49 3.93
N TYR A 63 6.56 -6.78 3.67
CA TYR A 63 5.88 -7.78 4.48
C TYR A 63 6.70 -9.06 4.46
N ILE A 64 7.30 -9.41 5.61
CA ILE A 64 8.22 -10.54 5.72
C ILE A 64 9.33 -10.38 4.68
N ASP A 65 9.44 -11.31 3.74
CA ASP A 65 10.48 -11.26 2.70
C ASP A 65 9.97 -10.71 1.38
N ASN A 66 8.80 -10.08 1.39
CA ASN A 66 8.22 -9.51 0.19
C ASN A 66 8.42 -8.00 0.18
N ILE A 67 8.87 -7.48 -0.94
CA ILE A 67 9.06 -6.04 -1.14
C ILE A 67 8.34 -5.67 -2.43
N ILE A 68 7.51 -4.64 -2.38
CA ILE A 68 6.79 -4.16 -3.55
C ILE A 68 7.10 -2.68 -3.72
N LEU A 69 7.60 -2.32 -4.90
CA LEU A 69 7.92 -0.94 -5.23
C LEU A 69 6.93 -0.45 -6.26
N SER A 70 6.52 0.81 -6.16
CA SER A 70 5.59 1.39 -7.13
C SER A 70 5.62 2.89 -7.03
N ASP A 71 4.87 3.54 -7.92
CA ASP A 71 4.69 4.99 -7.84
C ASP A 71 3.48 5.36 -7.00
N LYS A 72 2.47 4.47 -6.92
CA LYS A 72 1.22 4.80 -6.24
C LYS A 72 0.66 3.60 -5.49
N LEU A 73 -0.02 3.91 -4.40
CA LEU A 73 -0.70 2.92 -3.58
C LEU A 73 -1.92 3.55 -2.94
N ASP A 74 -3.07 2.90 -3.08
CA ASP A 74 -4.30 3.34 -2.45
C ASP A 74 -4.70 2.36 -1.36
N LEU A 75 -4.94 2.89 -0.16
CA LEU A 75 -5.46 2.10 0.95
C LEU A 75 -6.93 2.43 1.14
N ASN A 76 -7.78 1.42 1.01
CA ASN A 76 -9.19 1.52 1.35
C ASN A 76 -9.34 1.04 2.79
N PHE A 77 -9.58 1.97 3.70
CA PHE A 77 -9.58 1.67 5.12
C PHE A 77 -10.73 0.75 5.50
N ASP A 78 -11.90 1.02 4.96
CA ASP A 78 -13.10 0.26 5.31
C ASP A 78 -13.00 -1.21 4.92
N LYS A 79 -12.42 -1.47 3.75
CA LYS A 79 -12.31 -2.84 3.23
C LYS A 79 -11.00 -3.51 3.59
N ASN A 80 -10.06 -2.77 4.15
CA ASN A 80 -8.70 -3.26 4.45
C ASN A 80 -8.00 -3.81 3.22
N ILE A 81 -8.17 -3.09 2.10
CA ILE A 81 -7.58 -3.48 0.82
C ILE A 81 -6.56 -2.42 0.40
N VAL A 82 -5.40 -2.89 -0.02
CA VAL A 82 -4.35 -2.04 -0.57
C VAL A 82 -4.23 -2.35 -2.05
N THR A 83 -4.30 -1.33 -2.89
CA THR A 83 -4.10 -1.45 -4.33
C THR A 83 -2.83 -0.71 -4.71
N ILE A 84 -1.88 -1.43 -5.30
CA ILE A 84 -0.58 -0.91 -5.68
C ILE A 84 -0.53 -0.85 -7.19
N TYR A 85 -0.14 0.30 -7.74
CA TYR A 85 -0.18 0.48 -9.19
C TYR A 85 0.85 1.51 -9.66
N ASP A 86 1.03 1.57 -10.97
CA ASP A 86 1.99 2.43 -11.66
C ASP A 86 3.43 2.02 -11.37
N ASN A 87 4.05 1.37 -12.36
CA ASN A 87 5.44 0.93 -12.32
C ASN A 87 5.70 -0.02 -11.15
N VAL A 88 4.89 -1.07 -11.05
CA VAL A 88 4.97 -2.00 -9.93
C VAL A 88 6.07 -3.02 -10.17
N LEU A 89 6.92 -3.19 -9.17
CA LEU A 89 7.95 -4.21 -9.14
C LEU A 89 7.79 -5.01 -7.85
N TYR A 90 7.49 -6.29 -7.98
CA TYR A 90 7.34 -7.17 -6.84
C TYR A 90 8.60 -8.03 -6.70
N GLU A 91 9.20 -8.00 -5.51
CA GLU A 91 10.39 -8.80 -5.19
C GLU A 91 10.03 -9.76 -4.07
N GLY A 92 9.92 -11.03 -4.40
CA GLY A 92 9.57 -12.04 -3.43
C GLY A 92 10.69 -13.06 -3.28
N PHE A 93 10.40 -14.07 -2.48
CA PHE A 93 11.37 -15.12 -2.20
C PHE A 93 11.88 -15.80 -3.48
N GLN A 94 11.01 -15.93 -4.48
CA GLN A 94 11.34 -16.69 -5.68
C GLN A 94 11.76 -15.83 -6.86
N GLY A 95 11.92 -14.55 -6.68
CA GLY A 95 12.37 -13.68 -7.74
C GLY A 95 11.60 -12.39 -7.83
N THR A 96 11.74 -11.74 -9.00
CA THR A 96 11.21 -10.41 -9.23
C THR A 96 10.20 -10.46 -10.36
N ILE A 97 9.07 -9.77 -10.18
CA ILE A 97 8.00 -9.73 -11.18
C ILE A 97 7.63 -8.27 -11.40
N LYS A 98 7.58 -7.87 -12.68
CA LYS A 98 6.98 -6.59 -13.06
C LYS A 98 5.50 -6.83 -13.25
N ALA A 99 4.67 -5.99 -12.63
CA ALA A 99 3.24 -6.16 -12.69
C ALA A 99 2.56 -4.84 -13.01
N ASP A 100 1.29 -4.92 -13.38
CA ASP A 100 0.50 -3.71 -13.57
C ASP A 100 -0.16 -3.29 -12.27
N ASN A 101 -0.67 -4.26 -11.53
CA ASN A 101 -1.31 -4.00 -10.24
C ASN A 101 -1.00 -5.12 -9.28
N VAL A 102 -0.92 -4.77 -7.99
CA VAL A 102 -0.85 -5.74 -6.91
C VAL A 102 -1.90 -5.35 -5.89
N ILE A 103 -2.68 -6.32 -5.45
CA ILE A 103 -3.73 -6.09 -4.46
C ILE A 103 -3.43 -6.93 -3.24
N ILE A 104 -3.41 -6.29 -2.07
CA ILE A 104 -3.16 -6.97 -0.80
C ILE A 104 -4.38 -6.84 0.08
N ASN A 105 -4.85 -7.96 0.61
CA ASN A 105 -5.86 -7.95 1.65
C ASN A 105 -5.13 -7.93 2.98
N LEU A 106 -5.29 -6.85 3.74
CA LEU A 106 -4.54 -6.67 4.98
C LEU A 106 -4.94 -7.64 6.08
N ILE A 107 -6.16 -8.17 6.01
CA ILE A 107 -6.65 -9.11 7.02
C ILE A 107 -6.16 -10.53 6.73
N THR A 108 -6.33 -10.99 5.50
CA THR A 108 -5.96 -12.35 5.13
C THR A 108 -4.50 -12.48 4.73
N LYS A 109 -3.84 -11.35 4.44
CA LYS A 109 -2.46 -11.29 3.95
C LYS A 109 -2.31 -11.89 2.55
N ASN A 110 -3.43 -12.03 1.83
CA ASN A 110 -3.39 -12.54 0.47
C ASN A 110 -2.86 -11.46 -0.47
N ILE A 111 -1.97 -11.86 -1.37
CA ILE A 111 -1.35 -10.96 -2.34
C ILE A 111 -1.70 -11.47 -3.73
N GLU A 112 -2.30 -10.61 -4.56
CA GLU A 112 -2.68 -10.94 -5.93
C GLU A 112 -1.98 -10.00 -6.88
N ILE A 113 -1.37 -10.57 -7.91
CA ILE A 113 -0.60 -9.81 -8.90
C ILE A 113 -1.33 -9.90 -10.23
N TYR A 114 -1.56 -8.73 -10.86
CA TYR A 114 -2.32 -8.64 -12.09
C TYR A 114 -1.47 -8.07 -13.23
N MET A 115 -1.70 -8.62 -14.43
CA MET A 115 -1.13 -8.12 -15.68
C MET A 115 -2.28 -7.64 -16.55
N ASN A 116 -2.33 -6.34 -16.83
CA ASN A 116 -3.51 -5.74 -17.46
C ASN A 116 -3.85 -6.29 -18.82
N ASN A 117 -2.85 -6.46 -19.70
CA ASN A 117 -3.14 -6.81 -21.08
C ASN A 117 -3.36 -8.30 -21.27
N LYS A 118 -3.36 -9.09 -20.23
CA LYS A 118 -3.57 -10.53 -20.33
C LYS A 118 -4.77 -11.01 -19.56
N THR A 119 -5.35 -10.18 -18.73
CA THR A 119 -6.43 -10.57 -17.83
C THR A 119 -6.04 -11.76 -16.94
N ASN A 120 -4.78 -12.09 -16.90
CA ASN A 120 -4.29 -13.19 -16.08
C ASN A 120 -3.99 -12.69 -14.68
N LYS A 121 -4.41 -13.50 -13.73
CA LYS A 121 -4.09 -13.24 -12.33
C LYS A 121 -3.00 -14.20 -11.91
N VAL A 122 -1.93 -13.67 -11.35
CA VAL A 122 -0.87 -14.49 -10.77
C VAL A 122 -1.02 -14.40 -9.28
N GLU A 123 -1.34 -15.52 -8.67
CA GLU A 123 -1.54 -15.58 -7.24
C GLU A 123 -0.25 -15.98 -6.56
N VAL A 124 0.17 -15.20 -5.59
CA VAL A 124 1.38 -15.48 -4.84
C VAL A 124 0.98 -15.81 -3.41
N VAL A 125 1.36 -16.99 -2.97
CA VAL A 125 1.10 -17.40 -1.60
C VAL A 125 2.36 -17.12 -0.79
N THR A 126 2.22 -16.31 0.25
CA THR A 126 3.32 -15.95 1.10
C THR A 126 3.71 -17.16 1.95
N LYS A 127 4.98 -17.52 1.92
CA LYS A 127 5.49 -18.64 2.72
C LYS A 127 5.96 -18.11 4.06
N GLN A 128 5.68 -18.86 5.05
CA GLN A 128 6.07 -18.54 6.41
C GLN A 128 7.26 -19.36 6.88
#